data_0eb669420573d36a84fd2106777334cd
#
_entry.id   0eb669420573d36a84fd2106777334cd
#
_cell.length_a   1.000
_cell.length_b   1.000
_cell.length_c   1.000
_cell.angle_alpha   90.00
_cell.angle_beta   90.00
_cell.angle_gamma   90.00
#
_symmetry.space_group_name_H-M   'P 1'
#
loop_
_entity.id
_entity.type
_entity.pdbx_description
1 polymer ?
#
loop_
_entity_poly.entity_id
_entity_poly.type
_entity_poly.pdbx_seq_one_letter_code
_entity_poly.pdbx_strand_id
1 'polypeptide(L)'
;KEKQYLDSIANQTVYNFLGLAKFTYKECKELELNLGLDLKGGMNVTMEVDVVDVVRSLANYSQDEAFNQALQEAVKMRTSSPKDFVTLFGEAFERIAPNAQLASPNIFGTVELKDKIKIGASNKEVLDVIRQEAEGAIDNTFNILRTRIDRFGVAQPNIRKADISGRIVIELPGIKDAQRVR
;
A
#
# COMPACT_ATOMS: atom_id res chain seq x y z
N LYS A 1 -16.52 -7.25 27.84
CA LYS A 1 -17.87 -7.20 28.42
C LYS A 1 -18.91 -6.68 27.44
N GLU A 2 -18.68 -5.54 26.81
CA GLU A 2 -19.60 -4.93 25.81
C GLU A 2 -19.84 -5.84 24.61
N LYS A 3 -18.78 -6.39 24.00
CA LYS A 3 -18.86 -7.30 22.86
C LYS A 3 -19.66 -8.57 23.19
N GLN A 4 -19.42 -9.17 24.37
CA GLN A 4 -20.17 -10.34 24.83
C GLN A 4 -21.66 -10.05 25.08
N TYR A 5 -21.98 -8.84 25.55
CA TYR A 5 -23.36 -8.40 25.69
C TYR A 5 -24.03 -8.21 24.34
N LEU A 6 -23.35 -7.53 23.39
CA LEU A 6 -23.87 -7.32 22.03
C LEU A 6 -24.08 -8.64 21.29
N ASP A 7 -23.16 -9.61 21.43
CA ASP A 7 -23.32 -10.95 20.86
C ASP A 7 -24.55 -11.69 21.46
N SER A 8 -24.84 -11.48 22.74
CA SER A 8 -25.99 -12.11 23.41
C SER A 8 -27.35 -11.57 22.95
N ILE A 9 -27.39 -10.31 22.47
CA ILE A 9 -28.63 -9.69 21.99
C ILE A 9 -28.72 -9.65 20.45
N ALA A 10 -27.71 -10.17 19.74
CA ALA A 10 -27.61 -10.10 18.29
C ALA A 10 -28.89 -10.61 17.56
N ASN A 11 -29.50 -11.66 18.09
CA ASN A 11 -30.71 -12.29 17.51
C ASN A 11 -32.00 -11.81 18.17
N GLN A 12 -31.97 -10.87 19.11
CA GLN A 12 -33.17 -10.31 19.71
C GLN A 12 -33.80 -9.27 18.82
N THR A 13 -35.14 -9.28 18.76
CA THR A 13 -35.88 -8.25 18.02
C THR A 13 -35.79 -6.92 18.75
N VAL A 14 -35.13 -5.94 18.15
CA VAL A 14 -34.93 -4.60 18.74
C VAL A 14 -35.83 -3.55 18.07
N TYR A 15 -36.36 -3.82 16.89
CA TYR A 15 -37.27 -2.91 16.21
C TYR A 15 -38.45 -3.68 15.58
N ASN A 16 -39.66 -3.16 15.80
CA ASN A 16 -40.87 -3.73 15.27
C ASN A 16 -41.68 -2.62 14.60
N PHE A 17 -41.77 -2.65 13.25
CA PHE A 17 -42.52 -1.67 12.48
C PHE A 17 -43.99 -2.08 12.39
N LEU A 18 -44.84 -1.48 13.21
CA LEU A 18 -46.30 -1.65 13.22
C LEU A 18 -46.80 -3.12 13.24
N GLY A 19 -45.97 -4.04 13.72
CA GLY A 19 -46.28 -5.47 13.72
C GLY A 19 -46.08 -6.16 12.37
N LEU A 20 -45.76 -5.45 11.32
CA LEU A 20 -45.61 -5.97 9.96
C LEU A 20 -44.19 -6.49 9.67
N ALA A 21 -43.15 -5.85 10.23
CA ALA A 21 -41.78 -6.27 10.08
C ALA A 21 -41.03 -6.19 11.42
N LYS A 22 -40.30 -7.25 11.74
CA LYS A 22 -39.48 -7.36 12.95
C LYS A 22 -38.03 -7.45 12.53
N PHE A 23 -37.18 -6.59 13.10
CA PHE A 23 -35.75 -6.58 12.84
C PHE A 23 -34.98 -6.93 14.09
N THR A 24 -34.03 -7.85 13.96
CA THR A 24 -33.07 -8.18 15.00
C THR A 24 -31.99 -7.09 15.12
N TYR A 25 -31.26 -7.07 16.22
CA TYR A 25 -30.12 -6.16 16.38
C TYR A 25 -29.10 -6.33 15.25
N LYS A 26 -28.85 -7.58 14.82
CA LYS A 26 -27.91 -7.90 13.73
C LYS A 26 -28.38 -7.33 12.40
N GLU A 27 -29.65 -7.52 12.04
CA GLU A 27 -30.22 -6.97 10.81
C GLU A 27 -30.23 -5.44 10.79
N CYS A 28 -30.59 -4.80 11.91
CA CYS A 28 -30.50 -3.35 12.04
C CYS A 28 -29.07 -2.83 11.85
N LYS A 29 -28.08 -3.57 12.36
CA LYS A 29 -26.69 -3.21 12.22
C LYS A 29 -26.14 -3.42 10.79
N GLU A 30 -26.63 -4.44 10.09
CA GLU A 30 -26.29 -4.67 8.68
C GLU A 30 -26.92 -3.61 7.76
N LEU A 31 -28.06 -3.05 8.14
CA LEU A 31 -28.74 -1.95 7.44
C LEU A 31 -28.28 -0.55 7.90
N GLU A 32 -27.39 -0.49 8.89
CA GLU A 32 -26.85 0.80 9.39
C GLU A 32 -26.15 1.52 8.26
N LEU A 33 -26.54 2.76 8.01
CA LEU A 33 -25.89 3.61 7.01
C LEU A 33 -24.42 3.82 7.40
N ASN A 34 -23.53 3.51 6.48
CA ASN A 34 -22.11 3.74 6.63
C ASN A 34 -21.83 5.23 6.61
N LEU A 35 -21.82 5.85 7.80
CA LEU A 35 -21.49 7.25 7.96
C LEU A 35 -19.97 7.40 7.80
N GLY A 36 -19.54 8.04 6.69
CA GLY A 36 -18.15 8.37 6.44
C GLY A 36 -17.55 9.36 7.44
N LEU A 37 -16.31 9.77 7.21
CA LEU A 37 -15.58 10.75 8.03
C LEU A 37 -16.35 12.07 8.21
N ASP A 38 -17.08 12.50 7.19
CA ASP A 38 -17.81 13.79 7.19
C ASP A 38 -18.94 13.85 8.22
N LEU A 39 -19.57 12.71 8.53
CA LEU A 39 -20.71 12.64 9.45
C LEU A 39 -20.35 12.10 10.83
N LYS A 40 -19.40 11.14 10.89
CA LYS A 40 -18.96 10.52 12.16
C LYS A 40 -17.74 11.20 12.77
N GLY A 41 -17.05 12.06 11.98
CA GLY A 41 -15.71 12.50 12.29
C GLY A 41 -14.72 11.33 12.25
N GLY A 42 -13.48 11.58 12.54
CA GLY A 42 -12.47 10.51 12.53
C GLY A 42 -11.13 11.02 12.04
N MET A 43 -10.33 10.08 11.53
CA MET A 43 -8.96 10.35 11.07
C MET A 43 -8.76 9.82 9.66
N ASN A 44 -8.07 10.63 8.85
CA ASN A 44 -7.52 10.21 7.56
C ASN A 44 -6.00 10.15 7.69
N VAL A 45 -5.43 9.00 7.41
CA VAL A 45 -3.97 8.77 7.44
C VAL A 45 -3.53 8.37 6.04
N THR A 46 -2.53 9.06 5.51
CA THR A 46 -1.87 8.67 4.27
C THR A 46 -0.48 8.13 4.62
N MET A 47 -0.23 6.89 4.25
CA MET A 47 1.09 6.26 4.35
C MET A 47 1.65 6.07 2.95
N GLU A 48 2.97 6.11 2.83
CA GLU A 48 3.66 5.91 1.55
C GLU A 48 4.74 4.84 1.73
N VAL A 49 4.77 3.85 0.82
CA VAL A 49 5.88 2.90 0.72
C VAL A 49 7.02 3.61 0.01
N ASP A 50 8.20 3.61 0.59
CA ASP A 50 9.38 4.17 -0.05
C ASP A 50 9.88 3.24 -1.17
N VAL A 51 9.34 3.46 -2.37
CA VAL A 51 9.72 2.69 -3.57
C VAL A 51 11.20 2.88 -3.91
N VAL A 52 11.80 4.02 -3.55
CA VAL A 52 13.24 4.26 -3.77
C VAL A 52 14.07 3.27 -2.97
N ASP A 53 13.70 3.09 -1.69
CA ASP A 53 14.39 2.14 -0.81
C ASP A 53 14.11 0.68 -1.22
N VAL A 54 12.91 0.38 -1.71
CA VAL A 54 12.60 -0.94 -2.29
C VAL A 54 13.55 -1.23 -3.46
N VAL A 55 13.68 -0.32 -4.43
CA VAL A 55 14.59 -0.49 -5.58
C VAL A 55 16.05 -0.65 -5.12
N ARG A 56 16.46 0.14 -4.14
CA ARG A 56 17.81 0.05 -3.55
C ARG A 56 18.05 -1.29 -2.86
N SER A 57 17.07 -1.77 -2.12
CA SER A 57 17.13 -3.07 -1.43
C SER A 57 17.19 -4.24 -2.43
N LEU A 58 16.43 -4.19 -3.51
CA LEU A 58 16.46 -5.20 -4.57
C LEU A 58 17.84 -5.29 -5.27
N ALA A 59 18.56 -4.16 -5.34
CA ALA A 59 19.94 -4.10 -5.80
C ALA A 59 20.96 -4.43 -4.69
N ASN A 60 20.50 -4.98 -3.55
CA ASN A 60 21.35 -5.26 -2.38
C ASN A 60 22.23 -4.07 -1.96
N TYR A 61 21.63 -2.85 -1.98
CA TYR A 61 22.32 -1.59 -1.67
C TYR A 61 23.59 -1.39 -2.50
N SER A 62 23.49 -1.65 -3.79
CA SER A 62 24.58 -1.52 -4.76
C SER A 62 25.35 -0.20 -4.61
N GLN A 63 26.68 -0.30 -4.69
CA GLN A 63 27.59 0.85 -4.67
C GLN A 63 27.93 1.34 -6.09
N ASP A 64 27.27 0.80 -7.12
CA ASP A 64 27.48 1.25 -8.51
C ASP A 64 27.12 2.72 -8.63
N GLU A 65 28.04 3.49 -9.21
CA GLU A 65 27.92 4.95 -9.29
C GLU A 65 26.78 5.37 -10.21
N ALA A 66 26.67 4.72 -11.40
CA ALA A 66 25.62 5.03 -12.37
C ALA A 66 24.23 4.70 -11.81
N PHE A 67 24.10 3.58 -11.11
CA PHE A 67 22.89 3.20 -10.41
C PHE A 67 22.47 4.23 -9.36
N ASN A 68 23.39 4.65 -8.51
CA ASN A 68 23.11 5.63 -7.45
C ASN A 68 22.79 7.03 -8.01
N GLN A 69 23.48 7.46 -9.04
CA GLN A 69 23.18 8.72 -9.75
C GLN A 69 21.80 8.66 -10.41
N ALA A 70 21.45 7.54 -11.03
CA ALA A 70 20.14 7.34 -11.66
C ALA A 70 19.00 7.37 -10.62
N LEU A 71 19.18 6.76 -9.44
CA LEU A 71 18.22 6.84 -8.34
C LEU A 71 17.99 8.30 -7.89
N GLN A 72 19.07 9.05 -7.69
CA GLN A 72 18.98 10.46 -7.27
C GLN A 72 18.26 11.33 -8.30
N GLU A 73 18.57 11.11 -9.57
CA GLU A 73 17.93 11.85 -10.66
C GLU A 73 16.45 11.50 -10.80
N ALA A 74 16.09 10.23 -10.69
CA ALA A 74 14.70 9.78 -10.69
C ALA A 74 13.88 10.40 -9.54
N VAL A 75 14.48 10.53 -8.36
CA VAL A 75 13.85 11.22 -7.20
C VAL A 75 13.54 12.68 -7.54
N LYS A 76 14.46 13.39 -8.21
CA LYS A 76 14.23 14.77 -8.65
C LYS A 76 13.11 14.85 -9.71
N MET A 77 13.12 13.92 -10.68
CA MET A 77 12.13 13.87 -11.75
C MET A 77 10.71 13.57 -11.22
N ARG A 78 10.58 12.84 -10.10
CA ARG A 78 9.30 12.50 -9.47
C ARG A 78 8.48 13.73 -9.07
N THR A 79 9.11 14.85 -8.75
CA THR A 79 8.41 16.08 -8.38
C THR A 79 7.71 16.77 -9.56
N SER A 80 8.15 16.50 -10.79
CA SER A 80 7.69 17.16 -12.01
C SER A 80 7.02 16.22 -13.01
N SER A 81 6.96 14.91 -12.73
CA SER A 81 6.44 13.90 -13.65
C SER A 81 5.35 13.02 -12.99
N PRO A 82 4.26 12.71 -13.71
CA PRO A 82 3.23 11.78 -13.23
C PRO A 82 3.59 10.30 -13.39
N LYS A 83 4.77 10.00 -13.99
CA LYS A 83 5.22 8.62 -14.22
C LYS A 83 5.58 7.92 -12.91
N ASP A 84 5.44 6.59 -12.89
CA ASP A 84 5.90 5.78 -11.77
C ASP A 84 7.43 5.86 -11.58
N PHE A 85 7.88 5.63 -10.35
CA PHE A 85 9.30 5.78 -9.99
C PHE A 85 10.21 4.85 -10.79
N VAL A 86 9.80 3.61 -11.05
CA VAL A 86 10.64 2.63 -11.78
C VAL A 86 10.85 3.05 -13.23
N THR A 87 9.82 3.63 -13.85
CA THR A 87 9.95 4.22 -15.20
C THR A 87 10.93 5.40 -15.21
N LEU A 88 10.79 6.32 -14.23
CA LEU A 88 11.73 7.47 -14.13
C LEU A 88 13.16 7.03 -13.86
N PHE A 89 13.33 5.99 -13.04
CA PHE A 89 14.65 5.39 -12.78
C PHE A 89 15.24 4.80 -14.07
N GLY A 90 14.47 4.06 -14.85
CA GLY A 90 14.91 3.50 -16.13
C GLY A 90 15.37 4.60 -17.12
N GLU A 91 14.56 5.65 -17.28
CA GLU A 91 14.88 6.79 -18.13
C GLU A 91 16.16 7.52 -17.67
N ALA A 92 16.32 7.70 -16.36
CA ALA A 92 17.52 8.31 -15.79
C ALA A 92 18.77 7.44 -16.00
N PHE A 93 18.64 6.12 -15.80
CA PHE A 93 19.74 5.18 -15.96
C PHE A 93 20.21 5.10 -17.43
N GLU A 94 19.28 5.01 -18.38
CA GLU A 94 19.62 5.01 -19.81
C GLU A 94 20.32 6.30 -20.26
N ARG A 95 19.94 7.44 -19.66
CA ARG A 95 20.58 8.73 -19.95
C ARG A 95 22.00 8.85 -19.36
N ILE A 96 22.19 8.30 -18.13
CA ILE A 96 23.49 8.41 -17.43
C ILE A 96 24.47 7.37 -17.97
N ALA A 97 24.01 6.15 -18.22
CA ALA A 97 24.83 5.03 -18.63
C ALA A 97 24.19 4.21 -19.77
N PRO A 98 24.14 4.75 -21.00
CA PRO A 98 23.41 4.15 -22.12
C PRO A 98 23.92 2.76 -22.53
N ASN A 99 25.17 2.42 -22.20
CA ASN A 99 25.76 1.13 -22.50
C ASN A 99 25.81 0.16 -21.29
N ALA A 100 25.31 0.59 -20.13
CA ALA A 100 25.32 -0.24 -18.94
C ALA A 100 24.09 -1.16 -18.89
N GLN A 101 24.28 -2.32 -18.27
CA GLN A 101 23.23 -3.32 -18.09
C GLN A 101 22.77 -3.37 -16.63
N LEU A 102 21.48 -3.17 -16.40
CA LEU A 102 20.87 -3.35 -15.08
C LEU A 102 20.97 -4.80 -14.57
N ALA A 103 21.02 -5.79 -15.49
CA ALA A 103 21.21 -7.21 -15.16
C ALA A 103 22.65 -7.54 -14.68
N SER A 104 23.54 -6.54 -14.52
CA SER A 104 24.90 -6.77 -14.04
C SER A 104 24.91 -7.31 -12.59
N PRO A 105 25.89 -8.14 -12.20
CA PRO A 105 26.01 -8.66 -10.84
C PRO A 105 26.14 -7.56 -9.76
N ASN A 106 26.62 -6.39 -10.16
CA ASN A 106 26.80 -5.27 -9.25
C ASN A 106 25.51 -4.48 -8.97
N ILE A 107 24.44 -4.72 -9.75
CA ILE A 107 23.15 -4.01 -9.63
C ILE A 107 22.05 -5.04 -9.31
N PHE A 108 21.33 -5.57 -10.31
CA PHE A 108 20.23 -6.49 -10.10
C PHE A 108 20.53 -7.95 -10.47
N GLY A 109 21.71 -8.26 -10.95
CA GLY A 109 22.18 -9.64 -11.19
C GLY A 109 22.51 -10.39 -9.89
N THR A 110 21.72 -10.17 -8.84
CA THR A 110 21.91 -10.73 -7.50
C THR A 110 21.39 -12.18 -7.42
N VAL A 111 21.89 -12.94 -6.41
CA VAL A 111 21.43 -14.32 -6.17
C VAL A 111 19.93 -14.38 -5.87
N GLU A 112 19.38 -13.34 -5.26
CA GLU A 112 17.96 -13.26 -4.89
C GLU A 112 17.03 -13.08 -6.09
N LEU A 113 17.53 -12.42 -7.14
CA LEU A 113 16.75 -12.16 -8.37
C LEU A 113 17.11 -13.11 -9.53
N LYS A 114 18.03 -14.06 -9.35
CA LYS A 114 18.51 -14.96 -10.42
C LYS A 114 17.42 -15.77 -11.13
N ASP A 115 16.35 -16.10 -10.40
CA ASP A 115 15.22 -16.86 -10.94
C ASP A 115 14.25 -15.97 -11.75
N LYS A 116 14.31 -14.65 -11.55
CA LYS A 116 13.47 -13.65 -12.21
C LYS A 116 14.21 -12.87 -13.28
N ILE A 117 15.50 -12.58 -13.05
CA ILE A 117 16.36 -11.85 -13.99
C ILE A 117 17.42 -12.78 -14.54
N LYS A 118 17.34 -13.07 -15.83
CA LYS A 118 18.34 -13.88 -16.53
C LYS A 118 19.61 -13.08 -16.79
N ILE A 119 20.75 -13.74 -16.81
CA ILE A 119 22.02 -13.14 -17.21
C ILE A 119 21.88 -12.62 -18.66
N GLY A 120 22.18 -11.34 -18.89
CA GLY A 120 22.04 -10.70 -20.19
C GLY A 120 20.63 -10.23 -20.53
N ALA A 121 19.69 -10.24 -19.55
CA ALA A 121 18.37 -9.64 -19.73
C ALA A 121 18.49 -8.15 -20.10
N SER A 122 17.61 -7.67 -20.96
CA SER A 122 17.55 -6.26 -21.33
C SER A 122 17.16 -5.39 -20.14
N ASN A 123 17.57 -4.11 -20.16
CA ASN A 123 17.19 -3.16 -19.12
C ASN A 123 15.66 -3.07 -18.97
N LYS A 124 14.90 -3.19 -20.05
CA LYS A 124 13.44 -3.19 -20.02
C LYS A 124 12.88 -4.39 -19.23
N GLU A 125 13.37 -5.61 -19.49
CA GLU A 125 12.94 -6.81 -18.77
C GLU A 125 13.28 -6.71 -17.28
N VAL A 126 14.44 -6.16 -16.95
CA VAL A 126 14.82 -5.91 -15.54
C VAL A 126 13.86 -4.92 -14.88
N LEU A 127 13.56 -3.80 -15.54
CA LEU A 127 12.64 -2.80 -15.01
C LEU A 127 11.22 -3.35 -14.80
N ASP A 128 10.75 -4.25 -15.69
CA ASP A 128 9.46 -4.91 -15.52
C ASP A 128 9.44 -5.83 -14.28
N VAL A 129 10.52 -6.56 -14.03
CA VAL A 129 10.67 -7.36 -12.80
C VAL A 129 10.70 -6.46 -11.57
N ILE A 130 11.49 -5.39 -11.57
CA ILE A 130 11.58 -4.45 -10.46
C ILE A 130 10.22 -3.79 -10.16
N ARG A 131 9.43 -3.48 -11.19
CA ARG A 131 8.08 -2.95 -11.02
C ARG A 131 7.17 -3.94 -10.31
N GLN A 132 7.20 -5.22 -10.72
CA GLN A 132 6.43 -6.27 -10.07
C GLN A 132 6.83 -6.47 -8.60
N GLU A 133 8.13 -6.43 -8.29
CA GLU A 133 8.60 -6.53 -6.91
C GLU A 133 8.16 -5.33 -6.06
N ALA A 134 8.22 -4.12 -6.62
CA ALA A 134 7.77 -2.92 -5.93
C ALA A 134 6.25 -2.95 -5.68
N GLU A 135 5.46 -3.38 -6.65
CA GLU A 135 4.02 -3.58 -6.49
C GLU A 135 3.72 -4.64 -5.41
N GLY A 136 4.46 -5.75 -5.43
CA GLY A 136 4.36 -6.80 -4.41
C GLY A 136 4.67 -6.28 -3.00
N ALA A 137 5.66 -5.40 -2.84
CA ALA A 137 5.99 -4.78 -1.56
C ALA A 137 4.85 -3.85 -1.07
N ILE A 138 4.23 -3.10 -1.99
CA ILE A 138 3.07 -2.25 -1.68
C ILE A 138 1.88 -3.12 -1.25
N ASP A 139 1.61 -4.22 -1.95
CA ASP A 139 0.52 -5.14 -1.66
C ASP A 139 0.69 -5.84 -0.30
N ASN A 140 1.91 -6.28 0.00
CA ASN A 140 2.24 -6.84 1.31
C ASN A 140 2.03 -5.81 2.43
N THR A 141 2.48 -4.58 2.24
CA THR A 141 2.28 -3.50 3.20
C THR A 141 0.80 -3.20 3.40
N PHE A 142 0.03 -3.13 2.31
CA PHE A 142 -1.42 -2.94 2.36
C PHE A 142 -2.11 -4.05 3.18
N ASN A 143 -1.77 -5.32 2.95
CA ASN A 143 -2.35 -6.45 3.66
C ASN A 143 -1.99 -6.46 5.15
N ILE A 144 -0.74 -6.09 5.48
CA ILE A 144 -0.30 -5.94 6.88
C ILE A 144 -1.09 -4.83 7.58
N LEU A 145 -1.22 -3.67 6.94
CA LEU A 145 -1.97 -2.54 7.48
C LEU A 145 -3.45 -2.91 7.68
N ARG A 146 -4.07 -3.52 6.68
CA ARG A 146 -5.46 -4.01 6.77
C ARG A 146 -5.64 -4.94 7.96
N THR A 147 -4.78 -5.95 8.11
CA THR A 147 -4.83 -6.90 9.22
C THR A 147 -4.67 -6.21 10.58
N ARG A 148 -3.79 -5.22 10.67
CA ARG A 148 -3.60 -4.44 11.91
C ARG A 148 -4.83 -3.61 12.24
N ILE A 149 -5.41 -2.93 11.27
CA ILE A 149 -6.59 -2.08 11.46
C ILE A 149 -7.81 -2.91 11.82
N ASP A 150 -8.01 -4.08 11.20
CA ASP A 150 -9.09 -5.00 11.55
C ASP A 150 -9.00 -5.45 13.03
N ARG A 151 -7.77 -5.66 13.52
CA ARG A 151 -7.53 -6.00 14.95
C ARG A 151 -7.77 -4.83 15.90
N PHE A 152 -7.67 -3.61 15.41
CA PHE A 152 -7.93 -2.40 16.22
C PHE A 152 -9.42 -2.24 16.57
N GLY A 153 -10.31 -2.96 15.89
CA GLY A 153 -11.75 -2.94 16.17
C GLY A 153 -12.42 -1.63 15.76
N VAL A 154 -11.87 -0.91 14.78
CA VAL A 154 -12.50 0.26 14.19
C VAL A 154 -13.74 -0.19 13.43
N ALA A 155 -14.87 0.45 13.68
CA ALA A 155 -16.07 0.20 12.91
C ALA A 155 -15.88 0.76 11.48
N GLN A 156 -15.84 -0.14 10.49
CA GLN A 156 -15.84 0.19 9.07
C GLN A 156 -14.67 1.08 8.60
N PRO A 157 -13.41 0.63 8.76
CA PRO A 157 -12.28 1.35 8.19
C PRO A 157 -12.32 1.25 6.66
N ASN A 158 -11.99 2.34 5.98
CA ASN A 158 -11.79 2.32 4.54
C ASN A 158 -10.29 2.41 4.25
N ILE A 159 -9.75 1.40 3.56
CA ILE A 159 -8.34 1.32 3.21
C ILE A 159 -8.24 1.15 1.71
N ARG A 160 -7.54 2.04 1.04
CA ARG A 160 -7.37 2.00 -0.41
C ARG A 160 -5.94 2.35 -0.81
N LYS A 161 -5.48 1.74 -1.89
CA LYS A 161 -4.24 2.12 -2.56
C LYS A 161 -4.51 3.29 -3.49
N ALA A 162 -3.63 4.28 -3.54
CA ALA A 162 -3.66 5.33 -4.54
C ALA A 162 -2.84 4.87 -5.76
N ASP A 163 -3.39 5.08 -6.95
CA ASP A 163 -3.06 4.35 -8.19
C ASP A 163 -1.60 4.41 -8.68
N ILE A 164 -0.77 5.37 -8.30
CA ILE A 164 0.55 5.53 -8.95
C ILE A 164 1.72 5.74 -7.98
N SER A 165 1.46 5.97 -6.70
CA SER A 165 2.49 6.56 -5.82
C SER A 165 2.99 5.66 -4.70
N GLY A 166 2.55 4.40 -4.62
CA GLY A 166 2.81 3.56 -3.44
C GLY A 166 2.13 4.07 -2.17
N ARG A 167 1.18 5.00 -2.29
CA ARG A 167 0.43 5.56 -1.17
C ARG A 167 -0.76 4.69 -0.80
N ILE A 168 -0.97 4.56 0.48
CA ILE A 168 -2.10 3.87 1.08
C ILE A 168 -2.87 4.88 1.91
N VAL A 169 -4.12 5.11 1.53
CA VAL A 169 -5.03 6.02 2.25
C VAL A 169 -5.90 5.19 3.17
N ILE A 170 -5.96 5.59 4.43
CA ILE A 170 -6.66 4.90 5.51
C ILE A 170 -7.61 5.88 6.16
N GLU A 171 -8.90 5.60 6.08
CA GLU A 171 -9.94 6.37 6.74
C GLU A 171 -10.48 5.58 7.93
N LEU A 172 -10.45 6.20 9.09
CA LEU A 172 -10.82 5.61 10.38
C LEU A 172 -11.97 6.40 11.01
N PRO A 173 -13.23 6.10 10.64
CA PRO A 173 -14.37 6.83 11.19
C PRO A 173 -14.52 6.61 12.70
N GLY A 174 -14.85 7.70 13.42
CA GLY A 174 -15.13 7.67 14.86
C GLY A 174 -13.91 7.59 15.77
N ILE A 175 -12.68 7.54 15.25
CA ILE A 175 -11.47 7.62 16.07
C ILE A 175 -11.15 9.07 16.40
N LYS A 176 -11.09 9.37 17.71
CA LYS A 176 -10.75 10.70 18.22
C LYS A 176 -9.31 10.82 18.72
N ASP A 177 -8.67 9.70 19.02
CA ASP A 177 -7.32 9.65 19.60
C ASP A 177 -6.28 9.24 18.55
N ALA A 178 -5.55 10.24 18.04
CA ALA A 178 -4.48 10.06 17.07
C ALA A 178 -3.29 9.24 17.62
N GLN A 179 -3.08 9.25 18.94
CA GLN A 179 -1.94 8.54 19.55
C GLN A 179 -2.13 7.02 19.56
N ARG A 180 -3.36 6.54 19.52
CA ARG A 180 -3.66 5.10 19.43
C ARG A 180 -3.41 4.50 18.06
N VAL A 181 -3.28 5.33 17.02
CA VAL A 181 -3.12 4.89 15.62
C VAL A 181 -1.64 4.90 15.19
N ARG A 182 -0.78 5.58 15.94
CA ARG A 182 0.68 5.56 15.76
C ARG A 182 1.30 4.33 16.43
#